data_7b3619bc0e11f92c98657ab5f3812fee
#
_entry.id   7b3619bc0e11f92c98657ab5f3812fee
#
_cell.length_a   1.000
_cell.length_b   1.000
_cell.length_c   1.000
_cell.angle_alpha   90.00
_cell.angle_beta   90.00
_cell.angle_gamma   90.00
#
_symmetry.space_group_name_H-M   'P 1'
#
loop_
_entity.id
_entity.type
_entity.pdbx_description
1 polymer ?
#
loop_
_entity_poly.entity_id
_entity_poly.type
_entity_poly.pdbx_seq_one_letter_code
_entity_poly.pdbx_strand_id
1 'polypeptide(L)'
;MNLAERHPSLYRFVGSYSGYLDTSSDGMGEAIDQAMREVKPKYHATQMWGKYQSANWRAHDPKLHVDRLSGKSIYISAGSGNTGPYDKPSQVEGIPENTAAYTLEILSHLTSKTFVSAAEQANVRMTVKFRPSGTHSWPYWQFEFKQSLPQIAKALGLPTVGTTPGNIQYNDSLSSYAKHGDSTAQSAQSAQPAKSGKATPT
;
A
#
# COMPACT_ATOMS: atom_id res chain seq x y z
N MET A 1 -6.93 -7.85 -4.70
CA MET A 1 -7.95 -7.81 -3.65
C MET A 1 -9.35 -8.05 -4.21
N ASN A 2 -9.89 -7.16 -4.98
CA ASN A 2 -11.28 -7.12 -5.44
C ASN A 2 -11.84 -8.46 -5.99
N LEU A 3 -11.07 -9.16 -6.84
CA LEU A 3 -11.48 -10.46 -7.35
C LEU A 3 -11.61 -11.53 -6.25
N ALA A 4 -10.68 -11.52 -5.29
CA ALA A 4 -10.72 -12.48 -4.18
C ALA A 4 -11.87 -12.20 -3.20
N GLU A 5 -12.23 -10.92 -3.01
CA GLU A 5 -13.41 -10.53 -2.21
C GLU A 5 -14.73 -10.93 -2.87
N ARG A 6 -14.79 -10.89 -4.20
CA ARG A 6 -15.98 -11.29 -4.97
C ARG A 6 -16.10 -12.80 -5.15
N HIS A 7 -14.98 -13.50 -5.24
CA HIS A 7 -14.91 -14.92 -5.52
C HIS A 7 -13.97 -15.64 -4.53
N PRO A 8 -14.22 -15.56 -3.22
CA PRO A 8 -13.25 -16.01 -2.21
C PRO A 8 -12.94 -17.52 -2.29
N SER A 9 -13.83 -18.32 -2.84
CA SER A 9 -13.59 -19.77 -3.02
C SER A 9 -12.51 -20.09 -4.06
N LEU A 10 -12.22 -19.16 -4.99
CA LEU A 10 -11.23 -19.36 -6.05
C LEU A 10 -9.79 -19.03 -5.63
N TYR A 11 -9.61 -18.33 -4.52
CA TYR A 11 -8.31 -17.80 -4.10
C TYR A 11 -7.88 -18.36 -2.75
N ARG A 12 -6.67 -18.90 -2.66
CA ARG A 12 -6.03 -19.32 -1.41
C ARG A 12 -5.05 -18.29 -0.90
N PHE A 13 -4.41 -17.56 -1.80
CA PHE A 13 -3.46 -16.49 -1.53
C PHE A 13 -3.89 -15.21 -2.25
N VAL A 14 -3.69 -14.07 -1.59
CA VAL A 14 -3.96 -12.74 -2.14
C VAL A 14 -2.81 -11.82 -1.77
N GLY A 15 -2.14 -11.25 -2.78
CA GLY A 15 -1.02 -10.31 -2.59
C GLY A 15 -1.38 -8.91 -3.11
N SER A 16 -0.95 -7.88 -2.39
CA SER A 16 -0.93 -6.51 -2.87
C SER A 16 0.47 -5.94 -2.68
N TYR A 17 1.06 -5.50 -3.77
CA TYR A 17 2.38 -4.89 -3.84
C TYR A 17 2.20 -3.46 -4.32
N SER A 18 2.07 -2.55 -3.37
CA SER A 18 1.78 -1.11 -3.60
C SER A 18 0.46 -0.85 -4.33
N GLY A 19 -0.60 -1.61 -4.00
CA GLY A 19 -1.94 -1.37 -4.55
C GLY A 19 -2.70 -0.30 -3.78
N TYR A 20 -3.66 0.36 -4.46
CA TYR A 20 -4.64 1.24 -3.80
C TYR A 20 -5.75 0.38 -3.19
N LEU A 21 -5.78 0.29 -1.87
CA LEU A 21 -6.68 -0.62 -1.15
C LEU A 21 -7.84 0.08 -0.44
N ASP A 22 -7.93 1.40 -0.54
CA ASP A 22 -9.00 2.26 -0.02
C ASP A 22 -9.30 3.32 -1.09
N THR A 23 -10.03 2.91 -2.13
CA THR A 23 -10.27 3.73 -3.32
C THR A 23 -11.41 4.73 -3.15
N SER A 24 -12.16 4.63 -2.04
CA SER A 24 -13.30 5.51 -1.72
C SER A 24 -12.94 6.55 -0.64
N SER A 25 -11.70 6.62 -0.15
CA SER A 25 -11.30 7.68 0.76
C SER A 25 -11.16 9.02 0.05
N ASP A 26 -11.31 10.10 0.81
CA ASP A 26 -11.27 11.47 0.28
C ASP A 26 -10.01 11.74 -0.55
N GLY A 27 -10.18 12.35 -1.71
CA GLY A 27 -9.11 12.64 -2.65
C GLY A 27 -8.70 11.48 -3.57
N MET A 28 -9.11 10.24 -3.30
CA MET A 28 -8.71 9.10 -4.11
C MET A 28 -9.34 9.08 -5.51
N GLY A 29 -10.56 9.61 -5.64
CA GLY A 29 -11.21 9.74 -6.95
C GLY A 29 -10.40 10.61 -7.90
N GLU A 30 -9.94 11.76 -7.41
CA GLU A 30 -9.10 12.71 -8.15
C GLU A 30 -7.70 12.15 -8.42
N ALA A 31 -7.10 11.48 -7.44
CA ALA A 31 -5.78 10.86 -7.59
C ALA A 31 -5.79 9.75 -8.65
N ILE A 32 -6.81 8.90 -8.66
CA ILE A 32 -6.97 7.85 -9.67
C ILE A 32 -7.25 8.47 -11.05
N ASP A 33 -8.09 9.50 -11.12
CA ASP A 33 -8.38 10.20 -12.37
C ASP A 33 -7.12 10.86 -12.94
N GLN A 34 -6.30 11.47 -12.10
CA GLN A 34 -5.02 12.06 -12.51
C GLN A 34 -4.08 10.98 -13.06
N ALA A 35 -3.91 9.87 -12.35
CA ALA A 35 -3.04 8.78 -12.80
C ALA A 35 -3.51 8.18 -14.14
N MET A 36 -4.81 8.06 -14.35
CA MET A 36 -5.36 7.60 -15.64
C MET A 36 -5.09 8.59 -16.78
N ARG A 37 -5.22 9.90 -16.52
CA ARG A 37 -4.93 10.96 -17.51
C ARG A 37 -3.45 11.06 -17.88
N GLU A 38 -2.56 10.75 -16.95
CA GLU A 38 -1.11 10.67 -17.24
C GLU A 38 -0.80 9.56 -18.25
N VAL A 39 -1.52 8.42 -18.18
CA VAL A 39 -1.40 7.37 -19.20
C VAL A 39 -1.96 7.83 -20.54
N LYS A 40 -3.12 8.46 -20.53
CA LYS A 40 -3.75 9.03 -21.74
C LYS A 40 -4.76 10.10 -21.36
N PRO A 41 -4.67 11.34 -21.90
CA PRO A 41 -5.50 12.46 -21.47
C PRO A 41 -7.02 12.23 -21.52
N LYS A 42 -7.49 11.33 -22.37
CA LYS A 42 -8.92 10.98 -22.50
C LYS A 42 -9.42 9.93 -21.51
N TYR A 43 -8.53 9.36 -20.69
CA TYR A 43 -8.93 8.37 -19.70
C TYR A 43 -9.36 9.07 -18.40
N HIS A 44 -10.50 8.66 -17.88
CA HIS A 44 -11.07 9.17 -16.65
C HIS A 44 -11.48 8.04 -15.72
N ALA A 45 -11.30 8.23 -14.43
CA ALA A 45 -11.67 7.25 -13.41
C ALA A 45 -13.16 6.88 -13.48
N THR A 46 -14.02 7.81 -13.88
CA THR A 46 -15.46 7.57 -14.05
C THR A 46 -15.80 6.57 -15.15
N GLN A 47 -14.90 6.35 -16.11
CA GLN A 47 -15.07 5.32 -17.14
C GLN A 47 -14.89 3.90 -16.60
N MET A 48 -14.21 3.76 -15.45
CA MET A 48 -13.93 2.47 -14.81
C MET A 48 -15.11 2.02 -13.95
N TRP A 49 -15.55 2.85 -12.99
CA TRP A 49 -16.56 2.47 -12.01
C TRP A 49 -17.73 3.46 -11.87
N GLY A 50 -17.85 4.42 -12.80
CA GLY A 50 -18.85 5.46 -12.76
C GLY A 50 -18.50 6.61 -11.82
N LYS A 51 -19.51 7.35 -11.37
CA LYS A 51 -19.33 8.50 -10.50
C LYS A 51 -18.59 8.10 -9.21
N TYR A 52 -17.64 8.92 -8.77
CA TYR A 52 -16.96 8.76 -7.49
C TYR A 52 -17.97 8.62 -6.34
N GLN A 53 -17.67 7.73 -5.39
CA GLN A 53 -18.55 7.35 -4.27
C GLN A 53 -19.90 6.70 -4.67
N SER A 54 -20.15 6.41 -5.95
CA SER A 54 -21.34 5.65 -6.35
C SER A 54 -21.33 4.23 -5.74
N ALA A 55 -22.48 3.56 -5.74
CA ALA A 55 -22.58 2.18 -5.28
C ALA A 55 -21.59 1.25 -6.04
N ASN A 56 -21.43 1.47 -7.35
CA ASN A 56 -20.50 0.69 -8.14
C ASN A 56 -19.03 1.00 -7.77
N TRP A 57 -18.67 2.26 -7.51
CA TRP A 57 -17.32 2.61 -7.03
C TRP A 57 -17.03 1.91 -5.69
N ARG A 58 -17.92 2.07 -4.72
CA ARG A 58 -17.79 1.43 -3.39
C ARG A 58 -17.76 -0.11 -3.45
N ALA A 59 -18.46 -0.71 -4.40
CA ALA A 59 -18.41 -2.15 -4.63
C ALA A 59 -17.05 -2.65 -5.15
N HIS A 60 -16.17 -1.74 -5.59
CA HIS A 60 -14.81 -2.03 -6.04
C HIS A 60 -13.73 -1.53 -5.07
N ASP A 61 -14.11 -1.05 -3.89
CA ASP A 61 -13.18 -0.63 -2.85
C ASP A 61 -12.80 -1.82 -1.95
N PRO A 62 -11.53 -2.28 -1.97
CA PRO A 62 -11.12 -3.43 -1.17
C PRO A 62 -11.35 -3.23 0.33
N LYS A 63 -11.10 -2.05 0.88
CA LYS A 63 -11.26 -1.79 2.31
C LYS A 63 -12.69 -2.07 2.79
N LEU A 64 -13.68 -1.76 1.97
CA LEU A 64 -15.09 -1.92 2.35
C LEU A 64 -15.57 -3.38 2.37
N HIS A 65 -14.75 -4.31 1.87
CA HIS A 65 -15.10 -5.74 1.73
C HIS A 65 -14.03 -6.67 2.30
N VAL A 66 -13.14 -6.15 3.14
CA VAL A 66 -12.00 -6.88 3.69
C VAL A 66 -12.42 -8.13 4.49
N ASP A 67 -13.58 -8.11 5.13
CA ASP A 67 -14.18 -9.23 5.87
C ASP A 67 -14.31 -10.50 5.01
N ARG A 68 -14.54 -10.33 3.70
CA ARG A 68 -14.66 -11.44 2.73
C ARG A 68 -13.35 -12.19 2.49
N LEU A 69 -12.23 -11.62 2.93
CA LEU A 69 -10.90 -12.23 2.86
C LEU A 69 -10.58 -13.10 4.08
N SER A 70 -11.51 -13.26 5.01
CA SER A 70 -11.31 -14.11 6.18
C SER A 70 -10.87 -15.51 5.78
N GLY A 71 -9.88 -16.08 6.49
CA GLY A 71 -9.32 -17.40 6.20
C GLY A 71 -8.40 -17.48 4.99
N LYS A 72 -8.13 -16.39 4.28
CA LYS A 72 -7.16 -16.34 3.19
C LYS A 72 -5.75 -16.06 3.68
N SER A 73 -4.76 -16.51 2.93
CA SER A 73 -3.38 -16.12 3.10
C SER A 73 -3.17 -14.79 2.40
N ILE A 74 -2.92 -13.70 3.15
CA ILE A 74 -2.88 -12.34 2.61
C ILE A 74 -1.50 -11.74 2.85
N TYR A 75 -0.96 -11.07 1.83
CA TYR A 75 0.31 -10.35 1.88
C TYR A 75 0.12 -8.93 1.36
N ILE A 76 0.46 -7.94 2.19
CA ILE A 76 0.35 -6.51 1.86
C ILE A 76 1.74 -5.89 1.97
N SER A 77 2.16 -5.19 0.93
CA SER A 77 3.41 -4.41 0.99
C SER A 77 3.26 -3.05 0.32
N ALA A 78 3.96 -2.06 0.87
CA ALA A 78 4.14 -0.74 0.27
C ALA A 78 5.41 -0.09 0.82
N GLY A 79 6.05 0.77 0.03
CA GLY A 79 7.11 1.66 0.47
C GLY A 79 6.55 2.97 1.03
N SER A 80 7.42 3.84 1.53
CA SER A 80 7.02 5.17 2.01
C SER A 80 6.97 6.25 0.91
N GLY A 81 7.47 5.95 -0.28
CA GLY A 81 7.73 6.91 -1.35
C GLY A 81 9.16 7.48 -1.31
N ASN A 82 9.76 7.59 -0.14
CA ASN A 82 11.12 8.12 -0.01
C ASN A 82 12.14 7.35 -0.85
N THR A 83 13.20 8.03 -1.25
CA THR A 83 14.32 7.42 -1.98
C THR A 83 14.82 6.17 -1.27
N GLY A 84 14.86 5.07 -1.98
CA GLY A 84 15.34 3.79 -1.49
C GLY A 84 16.45 3.22 -2.38
N PRO A 85 16.90 1.97 -2.11
CA PRO A 85 18.09 1.38 -2.77
C PRO A 85 17.97 1.23 -4.29
N TYR A 86 16.75 1.20 -4.82
CA TYR A 86 16.52 1.05 -6.26
C TYR A 86 16.17 2.36 -6.96
N ASP A 87 16.16 3.49 -6.22
CA ASP A 87 15.83 4.79 -6.75
C ASP A 87 17.08 5.63 -7.00
N LYS A 88 16.97 6.56 -7.96
CA LYS A 88 17.95 7.62 -8.10
C LYS A 88 17.55 8.77 -7.18
N PRO A 89 18.45 9.21 -6.27
CA PRO A 89 18.18 10.36 -5.42
C PRO A 89 18.12 11.66 -6.24
N SER A 90 17.23 12.56 -5.87
CA SER A 90 17.25 13.94 -6.38
C SER A 90 18.21 14.82 -5.55
N GLN A 91 18.23 16.13 -5.81
CA GLN A 91 18.96 17.10 -5.01
C GLN A 91 18.30 17.36 -3.63
N VAL A 92 17.06 16.91 -3.45
CA VAL A 92 16.32 17.06 -2.19
C VAL A 92 16.40 15.73 -1.43
N GLU A 93 16.90 15.80 -0.20
CA GLU A 93 17.05 14.61 0.65
C GLU A 93 15.70 13.90 0.82
N GLY A 94 15.71 12.58 0.69
CA GLY A 94 14.54 11.73 0.81
C GLY A 94 13.59 11.73 -0.40
N ILE A 95 13.73 12.68 -1.33
CA ILE A 95 12.90 12.75 -2.54
C ILE A 95 13.63 12.09 -3.71
N PRO A 96 13.02 11.10 -4.40
CA PRO A 96 13.61 10.49 -5.58
C PRO A 96 13.51 11.40 -6.81
N GLU A 97 14.36 11.15 -7.82
CA GLU A 97 14.27 11.84 -9.12
C GLU A 97 12.89 11.66 -9.77
N ASN A 98 12.32 10.47 -9.67
CA ASN A 98 10.97 10.19 -10.15
C ASN A 98 9.90 10.59 -9.10
N THR A 99 9.49 11.85 -9.12
CA THR A 99 8.48 12.40 -8.21
C THR A 99 7.08 11.81 -8.41
N ALA A 100 6.73 11.35 -9.61
CA ALA A 100 5.46 10.66 -9.86
C ALA A 100 5.43 9.31 -9.10
N ALA A 101 6.48 8.51 -9.20
CA ALA A 101 6.59 7.26 -8.45
C ALA A 101 6.61 7.49 -6.93
N TYR A 102 7.19 8.59 -6.45
CA TYR A 102 7.12 9.04 -5.06
C TYR A 102 5.67 9.24 -4.61
N THR A 103 4.92 10.07 -5.33
CA THR A 103 3.53 10.41 -4.98
C THR A 103 2.61 9.19 -5.02
N LEU A 104 2.73 8.35 -6.05
CA LEU A 104 1.94 7.12 -6.19
C LEU A 104 2.20 6.15 -5.03
N GLU A 105 3.46 6.03 -4.57
CA GLU A 105 3.77 5.13 -3.46
C GLU A 105 3.24 5.65 -2.13
N ILE A 106 3.28 6.97 -1.88
CA ILE A 106 2.63 7.56 -0.69
C ILE A 106 1.15 7.22 -0.65
N LEU A 107 0.43 7.37 -1.77
CA LEU A 107 -0.99 7.02 -1.84
C LEU A 107 -1.22 5.52 -1.62
N SER A 108 -0.39 4.67 -2.21
CA SER A 108 -0.43 3.22 -1.99
C SER A 108 -0.22 2.86 -0.53
N HIS A 109 0.76 3.51 0.11
CA HIS A 109 1.07 3.30 1.52
C HIS A 109 -0.09 3.70 2.43
N LEU A 110 -0.64 4.91 2.24
CA LEU A 110 -1.75 5.43 3.03
C LEU A 110 -3.00 4.55 2.89
N THR A 111 -3.39 4.22 1.66
CA THR A 111 -4.57 3.38 1.41
C THR A 111 -4.38 1.93 1.87
N SER A 112 -3.14 1.42 1.84
CA SER A 112 -2.83 0.12 2.42
C SER A 112 -2.91 0.13 3.95
N LYS A 113 -2.50 1.22 4.62
CA LYS A 113 -2.65 1.36 6.08
C LYS A 113 -4.10 1.37 6.52
N THR A 114 -4.96 2.12 5.83
CA THR A 114 -6.39 2.17 6.17
C THR A 114 -7.07 0.81 5.93
N PHE A 115 -6.66 0.09 4.88
CA PHE A 115 -7.11 -1.27 4.63
C PHE A 115 -6.68 -2.24 5.74
N VAL A 116 -5.40 -2.19 6.16
CA VAL A 116 -4.88 -3.03 7.26
C VAL A 116 -5.65 -2.76 8.55
N SER A 117 -5.90 -1.48 8.89
CA SER A 117 -6.70 -1.12 10.07
C SER A 117 -8.13 -1.68 10.00
N ALA A 118 -8.78 -1.63 8.83
CA ALA A 118 -10.10 -2.23 8.64
C ALA A 118 -10.05 -3.76 8.79
N ALA A 119 -8.98 -4.39 8.30
CA ALA A 119 -8.77 -5.83 8.44
C ALA A 119 -8.60 -6.26 9.91
N GLU A 120 -7.85 -5.49 10.68
CA GLU A 120 -7.68 -5.72 12.13
C GLU A 120 -9.03 -5.65 12.85
N GLN A 121 -9.86 -4.64 12.54
CA GLN A 121 -11.21 -4.50 13.09
C GLN A 121 -12.13 -5.67 12.71
N ALA A 122 -11.95 -6.21 11.50
CA ALA A 122 -12.68 -7.37 11.01
C ALA A 122 -12.08 -8.72 11.44
N ASN A 123 -11.01 -8.73 12.25
CA ASN A 123 -10.25 -9.92 12.65
C ASN A 123 -9.68 -10.73 11.46
N VAL A 124 -9.35 -10.06 10.36
CA VAL A 124 -8.73 -10.67 9.17
C VAL A 124 -7.21 -10.58 9.31
N ARG A 125 -6.56 -11.73 9.47
CA ARG A 125 -5.10 -11.82 9.63
C ARG A 125 -4.39 -11.70 8.29
N MET A 126 -3.25 -10.98 8.28
CA MET A 126 -2.42 -10.82 7.08
C MET A 126 -0.95 -10.61 7.44
N THR A 127 -0.08 -10.83 6.48
CA THR A 127 1.32 -10.40 6.53
C THR A 127 1.41 -8.99 5.97
N VAL A 128 1.96 -8.06 6.76
CA VAL A 128 2.13 -6.65 6.37
C VAL A 128 3.60 -6.30 6.33
N LYS A 129 4.04 -5.67 5.24
CA LYS A 129 5.42 -5.25 4.97
C LYS A 129 5.44 -3.80 4.50
N PHE A 130 5.46 -2.86 5.45
CA PHE A 130 5.64 -1.45 5.14
C PHE A 130 7.12 -1.07 5.25
N ARG A 131 7.71 -0.64 4.13
CA ARG A 131 9.10 -0.22 4.06
C ARG A 131 9.22 1.28 4.37
N PRO A 132 10.27 1.72 5.09
CA PRO A 132 10.51 3.13 5.36
C PRO A 132 11.00 3.91 4.13
N SER A 133 11.28 3.22 3.03
CA SER A 133 11.72 3.80 1.76
C SER A 133 11.22 2.99 0.57
N GLY A 134 11.45 3.50 -0.64
CA GLY A 134 11.09 2.86 -1.89
C GLY A 134 9.86 3.48 -2.54
N THR A 135 9.92 3.57 -3.87
CA THR A 135 8.92 4.22 -4.72
C THR A 135 8.00 3.21 -5.39
N HIS A 136 7.01 3.72 -6.14
CA HIS A 136 6.07 2.94 -6.95
C HIS A 136 6.76 2.42 -8.21
N SER A 137 7.60 1.37 -8.06
CA SER A 137 8.41 0.87 -9.16
C SER A 137 8.66 -0.64 -9.10
N TRP A 138 8.89 -1.23 -10.27
CA TRP A 138 9.05 -2.67 -10.47
C TRP A 138 10.10 -3.34 -9.58
N PRO A 139 11.29 -2.77 -9.32
CA PRO A 139 12.28 -3.43 -8.47
C PRO A 139 11.77 -3.75 -7.07
N TYR A 140 10.98 -2.85 -6.47
CA TYR A 140 10.38 -3.09 -5.16
C TYR A 140 9.29 -4.15 -5.20
N TRP A 141 8.44 -4.17 -6.24
CA TRP A 141 7.40 -5.19 -6.37
C TRP A 141 7.98 -6.57 -6.62
N GLN A 142 9.04 -6.67 -7.43
CA GLN A 142 9.79 -7.91 -7.64
C GLN A 142 10.43 -8.42 -6.34
N PHE A 143 11.00 -7.52 -5.55
CA PHE A 143 11.54 -7.85 -4.23
C PHE A 143 10.45 -8.44 -3.33
N GLU A 144 9.35 -7.73 -3.13
CA GLU A 144 8.25 -8.15 -2.26
C GLU A 144 7.55 -9.43 -2.76
N PHE A 145 7.40 -9.59 -4.07
CA PHE A 145 6.89 -10.82 -4.64
C PHE A 145 7.77 -12.02 -4.26
N LYS A 146 9.09 -11.89 -4.38
CA LYS A 146 10.03 -12.94 -3.96
C LYS A 146 9.93 -13.22 -2.46
N GLN A 147 9.77 -12.20 -1.62
CA GLN A 147 9.58 -12.38 -0.17
C GLN A 147 8.28 -13.12 0.16
N SER A 148 7.25 -12.97 -0.67
CA SER A 148 5.97 -13.64 -0.47
C SER A 148 5.92 -15.10 -0.97
N LEU A 149 6.88 -15.56 -1.78
CA LEU A 149 6.89 -16.91 -2.37
C LEU A 149 6.71 -18.06 -1.36
N PRO A 150 7.37 -18.07 -0.19
CA PRO A 150 7.16 -19.11 0.80
C PRO A 150 5.71 -19.16 1.32
N GLN A 151 5.10 -17.98 1.49
CA GLN A 151 3.71 -17.86 1.91
C GLN A 151 2.75 -18.33 0.80
N ILE A 152 3.05 -18.01 -0.46
CA ILE A 152 2.32 -18.49 -1.62
C ILE A 152 2.37 -20.04 -1.70
N ALA A 153 3.57 -20.61 -1.61
CA ALA A 153 3.77 -22.05 -1.63
C ALA A 153 2.96 -22.75 -0.54
N LYS A 154 3.05 -22.24 0.69
CA LYS A 154 2.27 -22.77 1.83
C LYS A 154 0.76 -22.69 1.58
N ALA A 155 0.25 -21.58 1.06
CA ALA A 155 -1.17 -21.40 0.78
C ALA A 155 -1.68 -22.33 -0.30
N LEU A 156 -0.82 -22.69 -1.26
CA LEU A 156 -1.14 -23.61 -2.35
C LEU A 156 -0.92 -25.08 -1.98
N GLY A 157 -0.41 -25.38 -0.78
CA GLY A 157 -0.08 -26.75 -0.36
C GLY A 157 1.13 -27.33 -1.09
N LEU A 158 1.99 -26.47 -1.64
CA LEU A 158 3.24 -26.87 -2.27
C LEU A 158 4.30 -27.14 -1.20
N PRO A 159 5.23 -28.10 -1.44
CA PRO A 159 6.37 -28.27 -0.58
C PRO A 159 7.11 -26.92 -0.50
N THR A 160 7.30 -26.41 0.69
CA THR A 160 8.30 -25.36 0.92
C THR A 160 9.65 -26.04 0.82
N VAL A 161 10.12 -26.29 -0.38
CA VAL A 161 11.53 -26.57 -0.61
C VAL A 161 12.22 -25.35 0.00
N GLY A 162 13.13 -25.62 0.96
CA GLY A 162 13.93 -24.54 1.50
C GLY A 162 14.49 -23.76 0.32
N THR A 163 13.84 -22.68 -0.02
CA THR A 163 14.35 -21.69 -0.93
C THR A 163 15.46 -21.00 -0.15
N THR A 164 16.58 -21.71 -0.02
CA THR A 164 17.84 -21.01 0.02
C THR A 164 17.82 -20.24 -1.29
N PRO A 165 17.66 -18.90 -1.28
CA PRO A 165 17.77 -18.12 -2.48
C PRO A 165 19.15 -18.44 -3.00
N GLY A 166 19.23 -19.14 -4.14
CA GLY A 166 20.53 -19.43 -4.72
C GLY A 166 21.23 -18.08 -4.86
N ASN A 167 22.28 -17.87 -4.10
CA ASN A 167 23.33 -16.84 -4.15
C ASN A 167 23.02 -15.49 -4.82
N ILE A 168 21.78 -15.00 -4.72
CA ILE A 168 21.49 -13.59 -4.92
C ILE A 168 21.75 -12.97 -3.55
N GLN A 169 22.91 -12.35 -3.39
CA GLN A 169 23.18 -11.47 -2.27
C GLN A 169 22.13 -10.37 -2.30
N TYR A 170 21.04 -10.60 -1.56
CA TYR A 170 20.17 -9.50 -1.14
C TYR A 170 21.06 -8.62 -0.27
N ASN A 171 21.14 -7.35 -0.63
CA ASN A 171 21.73 -6.38 0.26
C ASN A 171 20.91 -6.43 1.55
N ASP A 172 21.44 -7.04 2.61
CA ASP A 172 20.76 -7.26 3.90
C ASP A 172 20.25 -5.97 4.56
N SER A 173 20.67 -4.82 4.04
CA SER A 173 20.13 -3.52 4.43
C SER A 173 18.60 -3.41 4.29
N LEU A 174 17.93 -4.16 3.40
CA LEU A 174 16.47 -4.14 3.28
C LEU A 174 15.76 -5.04 4.29
N SER A 175 16.40 -6.11 4.78
CA SER A 175 15.81 -6.98 5.81
C SER A 175 15.82 -6.32 7.19
N SER A 176 16.74 -5.39 7.45
CA SER A 176 16.77 -4.61 8.69
C SER A 176 15.63 -3.60 8.79
N TYR A 177 15.09 -3.14 7.67
CA TYR A 177 13.96 -2.20 7.62
C TYR A 177 12.63 -2.83 8.05
N ALA A 178 12.47 -4.14 7.94
CA ALA A 178 11.26 -4.83 8.38
C ALA A 178 11.08 -4.86 9.91
N LYS A 179 12.15 -4.57 10.68
CA LYS A 179 12.13 -4.63 12.15
C LYS A 179 11.86 -3.29 12.84
N HIS A 180 11.89 -2.16 12.15
CA HIS A 180 11.83 -0.82 12.74
C HIS A 180 10.54 -0.04 12.40
N GLY A 181 9.54 -0.67 11.79
CA GLY A 181 8.29 -0.01 11.37
C GLY A 181 7.35 0.43 12.50
N ASP A 182 7.67 0.16 13.76
CA ASP A 182 6.69 0.29 14.85
C ASP A 182 6.91 1.49 15.80
N SER A 183 7.98 2.28 15.64
CA SER A 183 8.30 3.30 16.66
C SER A 183 8.03 4.77 16.26
N THR A 184 7.65 5.08 15.01
CA THR A 184 7.46 6.47 14.56
C THR A 184 6.01 6.92 14.41
N ALA A 185 5.03 6.04 14.64
CA ALA A 185 3.61 6.41 14.58
C ALA A 185 3.09 7.15 15.82
N GLN A 186 3.86 7.22 16.90
CA GLN A 186 3.42 7.85 18.16
C GLN A 186 3.79 9.33 18.33
N SER A 187 4.60 9.93 17.46
CA SER A 187 5.05 11.33 17.62
C SER A 187 4.26 12.37 16.83
N ALA A 188 3.29 11.99 16.01
CA ALA A 188 2.51 12.94 15.20
C ALA A 188 1.19 13.41 15.85
N GLN A 189 0.85 12.99 17.07
CA GLN A 189 -0.45 13.27 17.71
C GLN A 189 -0.45 14.40 18.75
N SER A 190 0.63 15.17 18.89
CA SER A 190 0.73 16.23 19.92
C SER A 190 1.02 17.65 19.41
N ALA A 191 0.50 18.04 18.25
CA ALA A 191 0.48 19.45 17.84
C ALA A 191 -0.97 19.97 17.81
N GLN A 192 -1.52 20.31 19.01
CA GLN A 192 -2.69 21.17 19.09
C GLN A 192 -2.31 22.63 18.75
N PRO A 193 -3.10 23.33 17.93
CA PRO A 193 -2.86 24.76 17.70
C PRO A 193 -3.20 25.58 18.93
N ALA A 194 -2.28 26.48 19.32
CA ALA A 194 -2.48 27.43 20.40
C ALA A 194 -3.70 28.34 20.15
N LYS A 195 -4.57 28.44 21.16
CA LYS A 195 -5.71 29.35 21.15
C LYS A 195 -5.21 30.80 21.13
N SER A 196 -5.56 31.57 20.11
CA SER A 196 -5.35 33.01 20.05
C SER A 196 -6.20 33.70 21.10
N GLY A 197 -5.54 34.39 22.05
CA GLY A 197 -6.18 35.22 23.05
C GLY A 197 -6.84 36.44 22.39
N LYS A 198 -8.11 36.70 22.74
CA LYS A 198 -8.83 37.92 22.43
C LYS A 198 -8.19 39.10 23.19
N ALA A 199 -7.75 40.13 22.48
CA ALA A 199 -7.49 41.44 23.04
C ALA A 199 -8.82 42.22 23.13
N THR A 200 -9.10 42.74 24.30
CA THR A 200 -10.22 43.68 24.57
C THR A 200 -9.76 45.13 24.28
N PRO A 201 -10.54 45.96 23.64
CA PRO A 201 -10.18 47.36 23.49
C PRO A 201 -10.66 48.16 24.71
N THR A 202 -9.81 49.04 25.17
CA THR A 202 -10.16 50.24 25.96
C THR A 202 -10.31 51.42 25.04
#